data_bd14244a348788d659e20e7dc744c457
#
_entry.id   bd14244a348788d659e20e7dc744c457
#
_cell.length_a   1.000
_cell.length_b   1.000
_cell.length_c   1.000
_cell.angle_alpha   90.00
_cell.angle_beta   90.00
_cell.angle_gamma   90.00
#
_symmetry.space_group_name_H-M   'P 1'
#
loop_
_entity.id
_entity.type
_entity.pdbx_description
1 polymer ?
#
loop_
_entity_poly.entity_id
_entity_poly.type
_entity_poly.pdbx_seq_one_letter_code
_entity_poly.pdbx_strand_id
1 'polypeptide(L)'
;KFGWSEPGTHTVPAHSKANPEIEAENTITIEVSGSVYKLYADQDVVYVLDEVTFHVKEIIDGVEQEEDAYGFEAGIKGGERFSQFGAMANVFPEAGVYTVDAVKYDFKGAEIARAENTVEIIVKERDITGYEDRYYRRSLMAEGTGTNCTGCPAMAETIEYTETYLLPDRMIPLAFHLNDDACNVPLYRNFFILTNDYGIFAYPYYIIDWNLTYKSTSSDAEALKHSIEASQARYAQTPGLAVETTLSGRELTVKIKTTPRETAEYFLGAYIVEDDIYTEQSGADDGMMMQRNVAYYCLTEPEGNQDDLPEEGIGKYGRLGLEPLGTLEGEREYTYDYRFTIPTHEPIDHNLDNCRLVYFICKADATIEPY
;
A
#
# COMPACT_ATOMS: atom_id res chain seq x y z
N LYS A 1 -26.91 18.25 -34.14
CA LYS A 1 -26.30 18.42 -32.81
C LYS A 1 -25.42 19.65 -32.93
N PHE A 2 -25.71 20.69 -32.17
CA PHE A 2 -24.94 21.93 -32.15
C PHE A 2 -24.11 21.90 -30.87
N GLY A 3 -22.86 22.36 -30.90
CA GLY A 3 -22.02 22.61 -29.75
C GLY A 3 -21.57 24.06 -29.77
N TRP A 4 -21.59 24.72 -28.65
CA TRP A 4 -20.98 26.04 -28.44
C TRP A 4 -19.69 25.87 -27.68
N SER A 5 -18.65 26.53 -28.13
CA SER A 5 -17.33 26.51 -27.52
C SER A 5 -17.07 27.69 -26.57
N GLU A 6 -17.95 28.68 -26.58
CA GLU A 6 -17.83 29.88 -25.76
C GLU A 6 -19.03 30.06 -24.85
N PRO A 7 -18.81 30.41 -23.56
CA PRO A 7 -19.88 30.76 -22.64
C PRO A 7 -20.62 32.02 -23.12
N GLY A 8 -21.89 32.11 -22.76
CA GLY A 8 -22.71 33.26 -23.02
C GLY A 8 -24.11 32.92 -23.54
N THR A 9 -24.85 33.94 -23.88
CA THR A 9 -26.22 33.81 -24.37
C THR A 9 -26.18 33.67 -25.87
N HIS A 10 -26.61 32.50 -26.37
CA HIS A 10 -26.69 32.22 -27.82
C HIS A 10 -28.13 32.15 -28.27
N THR A 11 -28.44 32.88 -29.33
CA THR A 11 -29.78 32.89 -29.93
C THR A 11 -29.76 32.05 -31.18
N VAL A 12 -30.67 31.09 -31.27
CA VAL A 12 -30.81 30.18 -32.41
C VAL A 12 -32.06 30.55 -33.17
N PRO A 13 -31.93 31.20 -34.35
CA PRO A 13 -33.07 31.39 -35.23
C PRO A 13 -33.44 30.08 -35.98
N ALA A 14 -34.68 29.85 -36.23
CA ALA A 14 -35.13 28.77 -37.10
C ALA A 14 -35.65 29.27 -38.42
N HIS A 15 -35.21 28.65 -39.50
CA HIS A 15 -35.66 28.98 -40.86
C HIS A 15 -36.46 27.82 -41.47
N SER A 16 -37.37 28.13 -42.32
CA SER A 16 -38.10 27.12 -43.08
C SER A 16 -37.16 26.38 -44.03
N LYS A 17 -37.16 25.04 -44.00
CA LYS A 17 -36.37 24.22 -44.92
C LYS A 17 -36.81 24.38 -46.39
N ALA A 18 -38.10 24.70 -46.63
CA ALA A 18 -38.67 24.88 -47.95
C ALA A 18 -38.45 26.30 -48.52
N ASN A 19 -38.36 27.31 -47.66
CA ASN A 19 -38.01 28.66 -47.99
C ASN A 19 -37.16 29.31 -46.89
N PRO A 20 -35.84 29.35 -47.07
CA PRO A 20 -34.92 29.87 -46.07
C PRO A 20 -35.08 31.32 -45.66
N GLU A 21 -35.83 32.11 -46.44
CA GLU A 21 -36.14 33.51 -46.14
C GLU A 21 -37.27 33.65 -45.09
N ILE A 22 -38.00 32.55 -44.81
CA ILE A 22 -39.04 32.53 -43.78
C ILE A 22 -38.37 32.11 -42.45
N GLU A 23 -38.26 33.06 -41.57
CA GLU A 23 -37.79 32.84 -40.17
C GLU A 23 -38.99 32.54 -39.26
N ALA A 24 -38.75 31.76 -38.22
CA ALA A 24 -39.73 31.57 -37.16
C ALA A 24 -39.92 32.88 -36.37
N GLU A 25 -41.14 33.14 -35.92
CA GLU A 25 -41.44 34.30 -35.07
C GLU A 25 -40.76 34.25 -33.72
N ASN A 26 -40.40 33.05 -33.28
CA ASN A 26 -39.72 32.82 -32.00
C ASN A 26 -38.29 32.33 -32.19
N THR A 27 -37.38 32.83 -31.41
CA THR A 27 -35.98 32.36 -31.30
C THR A 27 -35.83 31.55 -30.02
N ILE A 28 -34.93 30.56 -30.04
CA ILE A 28 -34.54 29.84 -28.85
C ILE A 28 -33.28 30.51 -28.33
N THR A 29 -33.35 30.95 -27.08
CA THR A 29 -32.16 31.45 -26.35
C THR A 29 -31.60 30.34 -25.49
N ILE A 30 -30.30 30.09 -25.65
CA ILE A 30 -29.57 29.08 -24.90
C ILE A 30 -28.47 29.84 -24.13
N GLU A 31 -28.46 29.68 -22.83
CA GLU A 31 -27.35 30.14 -22.02
C GLU A 31 -26.33 29.01 -21.90
N VAL A 32 -25.11 29.30 -22.30
CA VAL A 32 -23.97 28.39 -22.13
C VAL A 32 -23.15 28.86 -20.97
N SER A 33 -23.19 28.12 -19.90
CA SER A 33 -22.39 28.42 -18.69
C SER A 33 -20.92 28.21 -18.95
N GLY A 34 -20.08 29.11 -18.46
CA GLY A 34 -18.63 28.96 -18.45
C GLY A 34 -18.23 28.08 -17.27
N SER A 35 -17.48 27.02 -17.56
CA SER A 35 -16.81 26.29 -16.49
C SER A 35 -15.30 26.52 -16.58
N VAL A 36 -14.68 26.71 -15.44
CA VAL A 36 -13.22 26.72 -15.26
C VAL A 36 -12.82 25.58 -14.34
N TYR A 37 -11.58 25.16 -14.44
CA TYR A 37 -11.06 24.04 -13.66
C TYR A 37 -9.93 24.52 -12.78
N LYS A 38 -9.88 24.06 -11.53
CA LYS A 38 -8.78 24.31 -10.58
C LYS A 38 -8.19 23.03 -10.07
N LEU A 39 -6.86 23.02 -10.01
CA LEU A 39 -6.05 21.94 -9.47
C LEU A 39 -5.75 22.21 -7.99
N TYR A 40 -5.88 21.19 -7.18
CA TYR A 40 -5.54 21.14 -5.76
C TYR A 40 -4.63 19.94 -5.50
N ALA A 41 -3.81 20.03 -4.46
CA ALA A 41 -3.08 18.90 -3.90
C ALA A 41 -3.50 18.74 -2.43
N ASP A 42 -3.51 17.51 -1.93
CA ASP A 42 -3.78 17.22 -0.52
C ASP A 42 -2.68 17.75 0.41
N GLN A 43 -1.44 17.82 -0.12
CA GLN A 43 -0.26 18.34 0.58
C GLN A 43 0.60 19.16 -0.39
N ASP A 44 1.18 20.24 0.09
CA ASP A 44 2.11 21.11 -0.66
C ASP A 44 3.58 20.93 -0.24
N VAL A 45 3.83 20.33 0.93
CA VAL A 45 5.15 20.01 1.45
C VAL A 45 5.18 18.57 1.88
N VAL A 46 6.02 17.77 1.23
CA VAL A 46 6.18 16.35 1.47
C VAL A 46 7.66 15.96 1.52
N TYR A 47 7.93 14.72 1.89
CA TYR A 47 9.28 14.17 1.78
C TYR A 47 9.42 13.29 0.53
N VAL A 48 10.67 13.07 0.13
CA VAL A 48 11.01 12.12 -0.95
C VAL A 48 10.25 10.82 -0.75
N LEU A 49 9.58 10.36 -1.82
CA LEU A 49 8.73 9.18 -1.90
C LEU A 49 7.43 9.20 -1.07
N ASP A 50 7.01 10.35 -0.53
CA ASP A 50 5.64 10.50 -0.06
C ASP A 50 4.71 10.65 -1.26
N GLU A 51 3.53 10.03 -1.14
CA GLU A 51 2.48 10.16 -2.16
C GLU A 51 1.72 11.47 -1.98
N VAL A 52 1.45 12.15 -3.07
CA VAL A 52 0.61 13.35 -3.13
C VAL A 52 -0.57 13.05 -4.04
N THR A 53 -1.76 13.30 -3.53
CA THR A 53 -3.01 13.16 -4.30
C THR A 53 -3.44 14.52 -4.85
N PHE A 54 -3.85 14.54 -6.10
CA PHE A 54 -4.30 15.73 -6.80
C PHE A 54 -5.79 15.65 -7.10
N HIS A 55 -6.46 16.79 -7.02
CA HIS A 55 -7.88 16.94 -7.30
C HIS A 55 -8.11 18.06 -8.30
N VAL A 56 -8.96 17.85 -9.29
CA VAL A 56 -9.39 18.93 -10.18
C VAL A 56 -10.87 19.20 -9.92
N LYS A 57 -11.19 20.41 -9.50
CA LYS A 57 -12.56 20.86 -9.27
C LYS A 57 -13.05 21.70 -10.45
N GLU A 58 -14.28 21.42 -10.89
CA GLU A 58 -14.97 22.26 -11.85
C GLU A 58 -15.69 23.40 -11.13
N ILE A 59 -15.56 24.61 -11.65
CA ILE A 59 -16.24 25.80 -11.14
C ILE A 59 -17.20 26.28 -12.22
N ILE A 60 -18.51 26.15 -11.97
CA ILE A 60 -19.58 26.56 -12.87
C ILE A 60 -20.20 27.83 -12.32
N ASP A 61 -20.14 28.91 -13.12
CA ASP A 61 -20.68 30.22 -12.73
C ASP A 61 -20.16 30.72 -11.37
N GLY A 62 -18.90 30.42 -11.08
CA GLY A 62 -18.22 30.81 -9.82
C GLY A 62 -18.50 29.90 -8.63
N VAL A 63 -19.24 28.79 -8.81
CA VAL A 63 -19.53 27.81 -7.77
C VAL A 63 -18.72 26.55 -8.00
N GLU A 64 -17.87 26.20 -7.02
CA GLU A 64 -17.07 24.97 -7.05
C GLU A 64 -17.96 23.75 -6.82
N GLN A 65 -17.78 22.73 -7.64
CA GLN A 65 -18.53 21.47 -7.55
C GLN A 65 -17.89 20.54 -6.51
N GLU A 66 -18.70 19.75 -5.81
CA GLU A 66 -18.22 18.83 -4.77
C GLU A 66 -17.37 17.69 -5.36
N GLU A 67 -17.83 17.14 -6.50
CA GLU A 67 -17.15 16.03 -7.16
C GLU A 67 -15.91 16.49 -7.95
N ASP A 68 -14.92 15.61 -8.07
CA ASP A 68 -13.77 15.85 -8.92
C ASP A 68 -14.13 15.79 -10.40
N ALA A 69 -13.56 16.70 -11.18
CA ALA A 69 -13.75 16.74 -12.62
C ALA A 69 -13.10 15.55 -13.30
N TYR A 70 -13.91 14.72 -13.95
CA TYR A 70 -13.46 13.48 -14.59
C TYR A 70 -12.58 13.70 -15.82
N GLY A 71 -11.57 12.83 -15.96
CA GLY A 71 -10.75 12.71 -17.16
C GLY A 71 -9.60 13.72 -17.28
N PHE A 72 -9.21 14.35 -16.20
CA PHE A 72 -7.97 15.11 -16.11
C PHE A 72 -6.77 14.19 -15.80
N GLU A 73 -5.61 14.59 -16.27
CA GLU A 73 -4.31 14.01 -15.96
C GLU A 73 -3.45 15.10 -15.33
N ALA A 74 -3.03 14.90 -14.08
CA ALA A 74 -2.03 15.74 -13.46
C ALA A 74 -0.62 15.38 -13.98
N GLY A 75 0.34 16.29 -13.89
CA GLY A 75 1.70 16.01 -14.31
C GLY A 75 2.65 17.17 -14.03
N ILE A 76 3.96 16.88 -14.07
CA ILE A 76 4.98 17.94 -13.99
C ILE A 76 4.81 18.83 -15.20
N LYS A 77 4.68 20.14 -14.96
CA LYS A 77 4.49 21.13 -16.02
C LYS A 77 5.61 21.07 -17.05
N GLY A 78 5.26 20.66 -18.27
CA GLY A 78 6.22 20.47 -19.35
C GLY A 78 6.99 19.13 -19.31
N GLY A 79 6.60 18.21 -18.42
CA GLY A 79 7.18 16.89 -18.24
C GLY A 79 6.15 15.76 -18.33
N GLU A 80 6.41 14.68 -17.59
CA GLU A 80 5.56 13.50 -17.55
C GLU A 80 4.21 13.76 -16.90
N ARG A 81 3.18 13.03 -17.38
CA ARG A 81 1.85 12.98 -16.78
C ARG A 81 1.75 11.80 -15.82
N PHE A 82 1.06 12.02 -14.71
CA PHE A 82 0.74 10.98 -13.76
C PHE A 82 -0.56 10.31 -14.22
N SER A 83 -0.46 9.26 -15.00
CA SER A 83 -1.64 8.54 -15.48
C SER A 83 -1.86 7.30 -14.63
N GLN A 84 -2.82 7.35 -13.71
CA GLN A 84 -3.39 6.15 -13.12
C GLN A 84 -4.91 6.21 -13.23
N PHE A 85 -5.52 5.10 -13.57
CA PHE A 85 -6.96 4.95 -13.67
C PHE A 85 -7.65 5.31 -12.34
N GLY A 86 -8.23 6.51 -12.29
CA GLY A 86 -9.16 6.92 -11.24
C GLY A 86 -8.63 7.80 -10.11
N ALA A 87 -7.34 7.76 -9.78
CA ALA A 87 -6.75 8.68 -8.81
C ALA A 87 -5.54 9.39 -9.44
N MET A 88 -5.52 10.72 -9.38
CA MET A 88 -4.34 11.50 -9.76
C MET A 88 -3.41 11.57 -8.57
N ALA A 89 -2.52 10.60 -8.41
CA ALA A 89 -1.52 10.55 -7.36
C ALA A 89 -0.12 10.40 -7.94
N ASN A 90 0.89 10.93 -7.28
CA ASN A 90 2.28 10.76 -7.65
C ASN A 90 3.21 10.71 -6.45
N VAL A 91 4.31 10.01 -6.64
CA VAL A 91 5.43 9.90 -5.72
C VAL A 91 6.64 10.59 -6.35
N PHE A 92 7.27 11.51 -5.65
CA PHE A 92 8.42 12.26 -6.14
C PHE A 92 9.73 11.62 -5.63
N PRO A 93 10.59 11.09 -6.52
CA PRO A 93 11.77 10.32 -6.12
C PRO A 93 12.95 11.18 -5.65
N GLU A 94 12.95 12.48 -5.91
CA GLU A 94 14.05 13.39 -5.58
C GLU A 94 13.52 14.64 -4.88
N ALA A 95 14.33 15.19 -3.97
CA ALA A 95 14.01 16.46 -3.33
C ALA A 95 14.07 17.63 -4.34
N GLY A 96 13.13 18.55 -4.21
CA GLY A 96 13.05 19.69 -5.11
C GLY A 96 11.71 20.42 -5.02
N VAL A 97 11.51 21.36 -5.91
CA VAL A 97 10.23 22.05 -6.09
C VAL A 97 9.66 21.67 -7.44
N TYR A 98 8.50 21.05 -7.43
CA TYR A 98 7.82 20.54 -8.62
C TYR A 98 6.57 21.38 -8.88
N THR A 99 6.48 21.95 -10.08
CA THR A 99 5.25 22.62 -10.52
C THR A 99 4.38 21.61 -11.25
N VAL A 100 3.18 21.37 -10.74
CA VAL A 100 2.22 20.43 -11.30
C VAL A 100 1.08 21.19 -11.97
N ASP A 101 0.68 20.76 -13.16
CA ASP A 101 -0.52 21.22 -13.87
C ASP A 101 -1.46 20.05 -14.14
N ALA A 102 -2.70 20.33 -14.53
CA ALA A 102 -3.66 19.31 -14.91
C ALA A 102 -4.30 19.64 -16.26
N VAL A 103 -4.38 18.64 -17.12
CA VAL A 103 -4.87 18.75 -18.49
C VAL A 103 -5.82 17.60 -18.80
N LYS A 104 -6.84 17.88 -19.58
CA LYS A 104 -7.77 16.87 -20.11
C LYS A 104 -7.59 16.74 -21.61
N TYR A 105 -7.43 15.53 -22.08
CA TYR A 105 -7.26 15.22 -23.50
C TYR A 105 -8.50 14.53 -24.06
N ASP A 106 -8.72 14.68 -25.37
CA ASP A 106 -9.68 13.86 -26.10
C ASP A 106 -9.05 12.48 -26.45
N PHE A 107 -9.88 11.60 -27.03
CA PHE A 107 -9.43 10.25 -27.45
C PHE A 107 -8.39 10.26 -28.60
N LYS A 108 -8.07 11.42 -29.16
CA LYS A 108 -7.02 11.61 -30.17
C LYS A 108 -5.74 12.24 -29.60
N GLY A 109 -5.74 12.53 -28.30
CA GLY A 109 -4.64 13.18 -27.61
C GLY A 109 -4.59 14.70 -27.77
N ALA A 110 -5.67 15.33 -28.26
CA ALA A 110 -5.75 16.78 -28.30
C ALA A 110 -6.22 17.33 -26.95
N GLU A 111 -5.57 18.38 -26.46
CA GLU A 111 -6.00 19.07 -25.24
C GLU A 111 -7.37 19.70 -25.44
N ILE A 112 -8.32 19.40 -24.56
CA ILE A 112 -9.69 19.90 -24.59
C ILE A 112 -10.05 20.76 -23.37
N ALA A 113 -9.31 20.62 -22.27
CA ALA A 113 -9.44 21.48 -21.09
C ALA A 113 -8.14 21.48 -20.28
N ARG A 114 -7.94 22.51 -19.48
CA ARG A 114 -6.80 22.67 -18.57
C ARG A 114 -7.26 23.35 -17.29
N ALA A 115 -6.65 22.98 -16.15
CA ALA A 115 -6.79 23.75 -14.92
C ALA A 115 -6.13 25.14 -15.09
N GLU A 116 -6.79 26.19 -14.59
CA GLU A 116 -6.30 27.58 -14.72
C GLU A 116 -5.07 27.85 -13.87
N ASN A 117 -4.87 27.09 -12.80
CA ASN A 117 -3.75 27.22 -11.90
C ASN A 117 -2.78 26.03 -12.01
N THR A 118 -1.64 26.19 -11.40
CA THR A 118 -0.70 25.11 -11.07
C THR A 118 -0.55 25.04 -9.56
N VAL A 119 -0.11 23.87 -9.05
CA VAL A 119 0.30 23.71 -7.66
C VAL A 119 1.81 23.48 -7.59
N GLU A 120 2.44 23.99 -6.55
CA GLU A 120 3.85 23.73 -6.27
C GLU A 120 3.93 22.69 -5.14
N ILE A 121 4.68 21.61 -5.37
CA ILE A 121 4.99 20.60 -4.36
C ILE A 121 6.44 20.74 -3.96
N ILE A 122 6.68 21.01 -2.70
CA ILE A 122 8.01 21.10 -2.11
C ILE A 122 8.38 19.76 -1.54
N VAL A 123 9.26 19.03 -2.21
CA VAL A 123 9.75 17.72 -1.77
C VAL A 123 11.06 17.92 -1.03
N LYS A 124 11.11 17.47 0.22
CA LYS A 124 12.28 17.56 1.11
C LYS A 124 12.95 16.21 1.25
N GLU A 125 14.27 16.23 1.44
CA GLU A 125 14.97 15.05 1.93
C GLU A 125 14.49 14.72 3.34
N ARG A 126 14.39 13.40 3.63
CA ARG A 126 14.20 12.95 5.01
C ARG A 126 15.53 13.05 5.77
N ASP A 127 15.49 13.66 6.94
CA ASP A 127 16.64 13.62 7.83
C ASP A 127 16.70 12.23 8.50
N ILE A 128 17.59 11.40 7.98
CA ILE A 128 17.85 10.04 8.49
C ILE A 128 19.13 9.99 9.34
N THR A 129 19.79 11.13 9.55
CA THR A 129 21.06 11.16 10.26
C THR A 129 20.95 10.75 11.73
N GLY A 130 21.92 9.97 12.20
CA GLY A 130 22.06 9.55 13.59
C GLY A 130 21.41 8.21 13.95
N TYR A 131 20.84 7.49 12.97
CA TYR A 131 20.26 6.16 13.15
C TYR A 131 20.97 5.07 12.35
N GLU A 132 21.63 5.40 11.24
CA GLU A 132 22.33 4.45 10.37
C GLU A 132 23.39 3.65 11.14
N ASP A 133 23.99 4.24 12.17
CA ASP A 133 25.01 3.60 13.00
C ASP A 133 24.45 2.67 14.10
N ARG A 134 23.13 2.73 14.34
CA ARG A 134 22.51 2.00 15.47
C ARG A 134 21.52 0.94 15.02
N TYR A 135 20.75 1.21 13.99
CA TYR A 135 19.64 0.37 13.55
C TYR A 135 19.67 0.20 12.04
N TYR A 136 19.55 -1.03 11.64
CA TYR A 136 19.51 -1.41 10.24
C TYR A 136 18.07 -1.72 9.85
N ARG A 137 17.51 -0.96 8.90
CA ARG A 137 16.13 -1.20 8.46
C ARG A 137 16.03 -2.40 7.54
N ARG A 138 15.09 -3.27 7.87
CA ARG A 138 14.58 -4.33 7.00
C ARG A 138 13.10 -4.13 6.79
N SER A 139 12.64 -4.24 5.55
CA SER A 139 11.21 -4.21 5.27
C SER A 139 10.59 -5.58 5.50
N LEU A 140 9.43 -5.61 6.13
CA LEU A 140 8.63 -6.81 6.23
C LEU A 140 7.93 -7.04 4.90
N MET A 141 8.09 -8.20 4.28
CA MET A 141 7.39 -8.57 3.07
C MET A 141 6.43 -9.72 3.36
N ALA A 142 5.14 -9.44 3.34
CA ALA A 142 4.09 -10.42 3.55
C ALA A 142 3.62 -10.96 2.22
N GLU A 143 3.76 -12.27 2.00
CA GLU A 143 3.28 -12.98 0.82
C GLU A 143 1.97 -13.72 1.15
N GLY A 144 0.96 -13.57 0.31
CA GLY A 144 -0.20 -14.46 0.28
C GLY A 144 0.05 -15.57 -0.73
N THR A 145 0.05 -16.82 -0.29
CA THR A 145 0.46 -17.97 -1.09
C THR A 145 -0.36 -19.24 -0.75
N GLY A 146 -0.04 -20.36 -1.37
CA GLY A 146 -0.66 -21.66 -1.08
C GLY A 146 -0.14 -22.76 -2.00
N THR A 147 -0.11 -24.00 -1.50
CA THR A 147 0.42 -25.16 -2.22
C THR A 147 -0.41 -25.55 -3.45
N ASN A 148 -1.69 -25.19 -3.50
CA ASN A 148 -2.57 -25.39 -4.65
C ASN A 148 -2.56 -24.25 -5.68
N CYS A 149 -1.71 -23.25 -5.52
CA CYS A 149 -1.58 -22.10 -6.40
C CYS A 149 -0.49 -22.33 -7.46
N THR A 150 -0.87 -22.35 -8.74
CA THR A 150 0.06 -22.61 -9.85
C THR A 150 1.03 -21.46 -10.16
N GLY A 151 0.71 -20.23 -9.75
CA GLY A 151 1.57 -19.06 -9.93
C GLY A 151 2.51 -18.80 -8.75
N CYS A 152 2.29 -19.43 -7.61
CA CYS A 152 3.04 -19.17 -6.38
C CYS A 152 4.52 -19.59 -6.44
N PRO A 153 4.92 -20.66 -7.14
CA PRO A 153 6.35 -20.96 -7.30
C PRO A 153 7.17 -19.81 -7.90
N ALA A 154 6.64 -19.15 -8.93
CA ALA A 154 7.32 -18.01 -9.55
C ALA A 154 7.47 -16.81 -8.59
N MET A 155 6.52 -16.57 -7.71
CA MET A 155 6.61 -15.55 -6.67
C MET A 155 7.67 -15.93 -5.63
N ALA A 156 7.66 -17.17 -5.15
CA ALA A 156 8.65 -17.66 -4.18
C ALA A 156 10.08 -17.56 -4.73
N GLU A 157 10.32 -17.93 -6.00
CA GLU A 157 11.60 -17.74 -6.67
C GLU A 157 12.00 -16.26 -6.77
N THR A 158 11.03 -15.38 -7.07
CA THR A 158 11.25 -13.94 -7.12
C THR A 158 11.68 -13.39 -5.75
N ILE A 159 11.03 -13.84 -4.69
CA ILE A 159 11.34 -13.44 -3.31
C ILE A 159 12.75 -13.92 -2.94
N GLU A 160 13.06 -15.20 -3.16
CA GLU A 160 14.38 -15.78 -2.86
C GLU A 160 15.50 -15.09 -3.66
N TYR A 161 15.25 -14.80 -4.94
CA TYR A 161 16.22 -14.07 -5.78
C TYR A 161 16.45 -12.65 -5.27
N THR A 162 15.39 -11.94 -4.91
CA THR A 162 15.48 -10.56 -4.40
C THR A 162 16.21 -10.52 -3.07
N GLU A 163 15.87 -11.41 -2.14
CA GLU A 163 16.52 -11.51 -0.82
C GLU A 163 18.00 -11.87 -0.94
N THR A 164 18.34 -12.80 -1.84
CA THR A 164 19.70 -13.31 -1.95
C THR A 164 20.62 -12.39 -2.74
N TYR A 165 20.15 -11.80 -3.84
CA TYR A 165 21.02 -11.14 -4.82
C TYR A 165 20.77 -9.64 -4.99
N LEU A 166 19.53 -9.16 -4.84
CA LEU A 166 19.24 -7.74 -5.09
C LEU A 166 19.26 -6.90 -3.81
N LEU A 167 18.73 -7.43 -2.74
CA LEU A 167 18.57 -6.73 -1.46
C LEU A 167 18.95 -7.62 -0.27
N PRO A 168 20.20 -8.15 -0.22
CA PRO A 168 20.62 -9.01 0.89
C PRO A 168 20.47 -8.25 2.22
N ASP A 169 19.86 -8.93 3.20
CA ASP A 169 19.58 -8.40 4.54
C ASP A 169 18.64 -7.16 4.61
N ARG A 170 17.99 -6.77 3.52
CA ARG A 170 17.12 -5.59 3.47
C ARG A 170 15.64 -5.91 3.60
N MET A 171 15.26 -7.18 3.59
CA MET A 171 13.88 -7.63 3.72
C MET A 171 13.76 -8.82 4.67
N ILE A 172 12.57 -9.01 5.20
CA ILE A 172 12.17 -10.16 6.02
C ILE A 172 10.90 -10.73 5.39
N PRO A 173 11.00 -11.83 4.63
CA PRO A 173 9.83 -12.45 4.03
C PRO A 173 9.03 -13.24 5.05
N LEU A 174 7.70 -13.19 4.91
CA LEU A 174 6.71 -13.96 5.65
C LEU A 174 5.70 -14.52 4.65
N ALA A 175 5.60 -15.84 4.54
CA ALA A 175 4.64 -16.52 3.68
C ALA A 175 3.42 -16.95 4.49
N PHE A 176 2.25 -16.43 4.11
CA PHE A 176 0.96 -16.77 4.69
C PHE A 176 0.27 -17.75 3.77
N HIS A 177 0.26 -19.04 4.15
CA HIS A 177 -0.31 -20.12 3.37
C HIS A 177 -1.81 -20.29 3.59
N LEU A 178 -2.56 -20.40 2.50
CA LEU A 178 -4.00 -20.61 2.52
C LEU A 178 -4.36 -22.09 2.36
N ASN A 179 -5.12 -22.61 3.32
CA ASN A 179 -5.85 -23.88 3.20
C ASN A 179 -5.01 -25.03 2.62
N ASP A 180 -3.79 -25.17 3.07
CA ASP A 180 -2.98 -26.32 2.73
C ASP A 180 -2.59 -27.12 3.98
N ASP A 181 -2.66 -28.44 3.86
CA ASP A 181 -2.48 -29.35 5.00
C ASP A 181 -1.03 -29.34 5.55
N ALA A 182 -0.08 -28.90 4.75
CA ALA A 182 1.34 -28.90 5.12
C ALA A 182 1.81 -27.60 5.76
N CYS A 183 1.17 -26.50 5.39
CA CYS A 183 1.54 -25.13 5.80
C CYS A 183 0.34 -24.38 6.38
N ASN A 184 -0.67 -25.09 6.88
CA ASN A 184 -1.90 -24.49 7.37
C ASN A 184 -1.61 -23.54 8.54
N VAL A 185 -1.84 -22.27 8.31
CA VAL A 185 -1.60 -21.21 9.27
C VAL A 185 -2.94 -20.58 9.64
N PRO A 186 -3.42 -20.74 10.87
CA PRO A 186 -4.65 -20.08 11.32
C PRO A 186 -4.63 -18.56 11.08
N LEU A 187 -3.47 -17.96 11.25
CA LEU A 187 -3.24 -16.53 10.98
C LEU A 187 -3.54 -16.12 9.54
N TYR A 188 -3.44 -17.05 8.56
CA TYR A 188 -3.74 -16.75 7.17
C TYR A 188 -5.18 -16.28 6.96
N ARG A 189 -6.14 -16.89 7.62
CA ARG A 189 -7.56 -16.52 7.45
C ARG A 189 -7.79 -15.05 7.77
N ASN A 190 -7.21 -14.58 8.84
CA ASN A 190 -7.28 -13.16 9.24
C ASN A 190 -6.56 -12.26 8.24
N PHE A 191 -5.40 -12.69 7.77
CA PHE A 191 -4.67 -12.01 6.72
C PHE A 191 -5.46 -11.96 5.40
N PHE A 192 -6.11 -13.07 5.00
CA PHE A 192 -6.95 -13.14 3.81
C PHE A 192 -8.18 -12.24 3.90
N ILE A 193 -8.88 -12.23 5.04
CA ILE A 193 -10.04 -11.35 5.26
C ILE A 193 -9.58 -9.89 5.12
N LEU A 194 -8.50 -9.52 5.80
CA LEU A 194 -7.94 -8.18 5.71
C LEU A 194 -7.60 -7.78 4.27
N THR A 195 -6.99 -8.68 3.51
CA THR A 195 -6.60 -8.38 2.11
C THR A 195 -7.78 -8.34 1.15
N ASN A 196 -8.84 -9.10 1.40
CA ASN A 196 -10.09 -8.99 0.66
C ASN A 196 -10.76 -7.63 0.86
N ASP A 197 -10.78 -7.13 2.09
CA ASP A 197 -11.31 -5.79 2.42
C ASP A 197 -10.56 -4.70 1.63
N TYR A 198 -9.32 -4.96 1.25
CA TYR A 198 -8.48 -4.05 0.46
C TYR A 198 -8.41 -4.38 -1.04
N GLY A 199 -9.32 -5.20 -1.53
CA GLY A 199 -9.44 -5.52 -2.96
C GLY A 199 -8.34 -6.43 -3.50
N ILE A 200 -7.74 -7.27 -2.66
CA ILE A 200 -6.79 -8.30 -3.09
C ILE A 200 -7.53 -9.64 -3.09
N PHE A 201 -7.90 -10.15 -4.27
CA PHE A 201 -8.76 -11.33 -4.43
C PHE A 201 -8.05 -12.53 -5.07
N ALA A 202 -6.76 -12.41 -5.33
CA ALA A 202 -6.00 -13.45 -6.02
C ALA A 202 -4.59 -13.55 -5.46
N TYR A 203 -4.04 -14.74 -5.43
CA TYR A 203 -2.64 -15.00 -5.11
C TYR A 203 -1.94 -15.69 -6.30
N PRO A 204 -0.60 -15.57 -6.35
CA PRO A 204 0.26 -14.95 -5.35
C PRO A 204 0.13 -13.42 -5.29
N TYR A 205 0.42 -12.85 -4.15
CA TYR A 205 0.61 -11.41 -3.98
C TYR A 205 1.57 -11.12 -2.84
N TYR A 206 2.14 -9.91 -2.82
CA TYR A 206 2.91 -9.43 -1.68
C TYR A 206 2.44 -8.04 -1.22
N ILE A 207 2.72 -7.74 0.04
CA ILE A 207 2.53 -6.41 0.65
C ILE A 207 3.82 -6.08 1.41
N ILE A 208 4.38 -4.89 1.21
CA ILE A 208 5.56 -4.42 1.92
C ILE A 208 5.15 -3.56 3.11
N ASP A 209 5.73 -3.85 4.28
CA ASP A 209 5.54 -3.09 5.53
C ASP A 209 4.07 -2.87 5.90
N TRP A 210 3.19 -3.81 5.57
CA TRP A 210 1.72 -3.72 5.72
C TRP A 210 1.09 -2.52 5.02
N ASN A 211 1.81 -1.90 4.09
CA ASN A 211 1.32 -0.76 3.33
C ASN A 211 0.78 -1.17 1.97
N LEU A 212 -0.51 -0.91 1.76
CA LEU A 212 -1.22 -1.29 0.54
C LEU A 212 -0.78 -0.53 -0.72
N THR A 213 -0.11 0.60 -0.57
CA THR A 213 0.53 1.30 -1.69
C THR A 213 1.61 0.42 -2.33
N TYR A 214 2.28 -0.42 -1.53
CA TYR A 214 3.37 -1.30 -1.98
C TYR A 214 2.92 -2.75 -2.03
N LYS A 215 1.83 -3.02 -2.76
CA LYS A 215 1.31 -4.36 -3.03
C LYS A 215 1.41 -4.70 -4.51
N SER A 216 1.63 -5.96 -4.83
CA SER A 216 1.61 -6.44 -6.22
C SER A 216 1.33 -7.94 -6.31
N THR A 217 0.81 -8.36 -7.45
CA THR A 217 0.70 -9.77 -7.86
C THR A 217 1.76 -10.15 -8.88
N SER A 218 2.70 -9.25 -9.15
CA SER A 218 3.77 -9.48 -10.15
C SER A 218 4.93 -10.27 -9.55
N SER A 219 5.33 -11.35 -10.21
CA SER A 219 6.54 -12.11 -9.93
C SER A 219 7.74 -11.50 -10.67
N ASP A 220 7.96 -10.20 -10.50
CA ASP A 220 9.09 -9.45 -11.08
C ASP A 220 10.00 -8.94 -9.95
N ALA A 221 11.27 -9.38 -9.97
CA ALA A 221 12.20 -9.08 -8.89
C ALA A 221 12.63 -7.61 -8.83
N GLU A 222 12.69 -6.90 -9.94
CA GLU A 222 13.00 -5.47 -9.94
C GLU A 222 11.80 -4.66 -9.43
N ALA A 223 10.55 -5.08 -9.74
CA ALA A 223 9.36 -4.46 -9.18
C ALA A 223 9.26 -4.67 -7.66
N LEU A 224 9.57 -5.87 -7.16
CA LEU A 224 9.64 -6.16 -5.73
C LEU A 224 10.71 -5.32 -5.04
N LYS A 225 11.92 -5.28 -5.60
CA LYS A 225 13.02 -4.44 -5.11
C LYS A 225 12.59 -2.98 -5.02
N HIS A 226 11.99 -2.44 -6.10
CA HIS A 226 11.53 -1.06 -6.13
C HIS A 226 10.50 -0.77 -5.03
N SER A 227 9.53 -1.67 -4.81
CA SER A 227 8.53 -1.53 -3.75
C SER A 227 9.16 -1.48 -2.36
N ILE A 228 10.19 -2.32 -2.12
CA ILE A 228 10.93 -2.35 -0.85
C ILE A 228 11.72 -1.05 -0.65
N GLU A 229 12.48 -0.61 -1.67
CA GLU A 229 13.27 0.62 -1.62
C GLU A 229 12.38 1.85 -1.40
N ALA A 230 11.23 1.92 -2.07
CA ALA A 230 10.25 2.98 -1.90
C ALA A 230 9.66 3.01 -0.49
N SER A 231 9.28 1.85 0.06
CA SER A 231 8.81 1.77 1.44
C SER A 231 9.89 2.19 2.44
N GLN A 232 11.14 1.75 2.24
CA GLN A 232 12.24 2.11 3.12
C GLN A 232 12.55 3.61 3.09
N ALA A 233 12.47 4.24 1.93
CA ALA A 233 12.68 5.67 1.81
C ALA A 233 11.52 6.47 2.43
N ARG A 234 10.27 6.04 2.23
CA ARG A 234 9.08 6.67 2.84
C ARG A 234 9.14 6.65 4.37
N TYR A 235 9.56 5.53 4.95
CA TYR A 235 9.63 5.33 6.40
C TYR A 235 11.06 5.33 6.92
N ALA A 236 11.93 6.17 6.37
CA ALA A 236 13.33 6.24 6.77
C ALA A 236 13.52 6.50 8.29
N GLN A 237 12.55 7.15 8.93
CA GLN A 237 12.54 7.41 10.36
C GLN A 237 11.79 6.33 11.15
N THR A 238 12.22 5.09 11.05
CA THR A 238 11.60 3.97 11.78
C THR A 238 12.11 3.84 13.20
N PRO A 239 11.30 3.26 14.12
CA PRO A 239 11.76 2.97 15.46
C PRO A 239 12.90 1.96 15.43
N GLY A 240 13.89 2.18 16.28
CA GLY A 240 14.91 1.18 16.55
C GLY A 240 14.31 0.02 17.34
N LEU A 241 14.71 -1.22 17.03
CA LEU A 241 14.29 -2.44 17.69
C LEU A 241 15.49 -3.32 18.00
N ALA A 242 15.67 -3.66 19.29
CA ALA A 242 16.63 -4.65 19.74
C ALA A 242 15.89 -5.73 20.54
N VAL A 243 16.20 -6.99 20.27
CA VAL A 243 15.52 -8.14 20.89
C VAL A 243 16.55 -9.12 21.46
N GLU A 244 16.35 -9.51 22.70
CA GLU A 244 17.08 -10.61 23.36
C GLU A 244 16.07 -11.72 23.66
N THR A 245 16.37 -12.96 23.25
CA THR A 245 15.49 -14.12 23.46
C THR A 245 16.22 -15.25 24.16
N THR A 246 15.50 -15.95 25.02
CA THR A 246 15.97 -17.20 25.65
C THR A 246 14.88 -18.24 25.55
N LEU A 247 15.19 -19.40 24.97
CA LEU A 247 14.31 -20.55 24.88
C LEU A 247 14.69 -21.62 25.88
N SER A 248 13.74 -22.09 26.68
CA SER A 248 13.89 -23.20 27.62
C SER A 248 12.74 -24.19 27.44
N GLY A 249 13.01 -25.28 26.76
CA GLY A 249 11.95 -26.19 26.31
C GLY A 249 11.07 -25.44 25.28
N ARG A 250 9.80 -25.22 25.64
CA ARG A 250 8.85 -24.41 24.82
C ARG A 250 8.57 -23.03 25.42
N GLU A 251 9.20 -22.69 26.53
CA GLU A 251 9.05 -21.38 27.16
C GLU A 251 10.07 -20.40 26.56
N LEU A 252 9.57 -19.36 25.93
CA LEU A 252 10.34 -18.27 25.32
C LEU A 252 10.26 -17.03 26.21
N THR A 253 11.39 -16.56 26.68
CA THR A 253 11.51 -15.27 27.37
C THR A 253 12.12 -14.27 26.41
N VAL A 254 11.47 -13.13 26.23
CA VAL A 254 11.84 -12.10 25.25
C VAL A 254 11.96 -10.76 25.96
N LYS A 255 13.08 -10.09 25.76
CA LYS A 255 13.27 -8.70 26.14
C LYS A 255 13.38 -7.85 24.91
N ILE A 256 12.51 -6.86 24.78
CA ILE A 256 12.43 -5.95 23.65
C ILE A 256 12.79 -4.54 24.11
N LYS A 257 13.69 -3.89 23.38
CA LYS A 257 13.97 -2.47 23.54
C LYS A 257 13.63 -1.77 22.24
N THR A 258 12.91 -0.66 22.34
CA THR A 258 12.58 0.18 21.17
C THR A 258 12.79 1.65 21.49
N THR A 259 13.23 2.39 20.46
CA THR A 259 13.36 3.85 20.52
C THR A 259 12.65 4.43 19.30
N PRO A 260 11.39 4.91 19.47
CA PRO A 260 10.66 5.60 18.40
C PRO A 260 11.36 6.89 17.99
N ARG A 261 11.27 7.29 16.71
CA ARG A 261 11.76 8.59 16.24
C ARG A 261 10.75 9.72 16.43
N GLU A 262 9.49 9.38 16.45
CA GLU A 262 8.38 10.33 16.58
C GLU A 262 7.37 9.84 17.60
N THR A 263 6.59 10.75 18.15
CA THR A 263 5.50 10.42 19.06
C THR A 263 4.31 9.95 18.23
N ALA A 264 3.95 8.66 18.37
CA ALA A 264 2.82 8.04 17.67
C ALA A 264 2.32 6.80 18.41
N GLU A 265 1.23 6.21 17.94
CA GLU A 265 0.80 4.87 18.36
C GLU A 265 1.64 3.80 17.67
N TYR A 266 2.07 2.81 18.45
CA TYR A 266 2.89 1.72 17.96
C TYR A 266 2.31 0.36 18.35
N PHE A 267 2.64 -0.63 17.52
CA PHE A 267 2.24 -2.03 17.69
C PHE A 267 3.45 -2.92 17.56
N LEU A 268 3.48 -4.00 18.33
CA LEU A 268 4.47 -5.06 18.25
C LEU A 268 3.90 -6.27 17.54
N GLY A 269 4.63 -6.83 16.58
CA GLY A 269 4.38 -8.15 16.01
C GLY A 269 5.51 -9.12 16.33
N ALA A 270 5.14 -10.36 16.64
CA ALA A 270 6.08 -11.46 16.84
C ALA A 270 5.52 -12.75 16.23
N TYR A 271 6.25 -13.31 15.27
CA TYR A 271 5.85 -14.53 14.56
C TYR A 271 6.91 -15.62 14.72
N ILE A 272 6.44 -16.86 14.78
CA ILE A 272 7.26 -18.05 14.55
C ILE A 272 7.15 -18.38 13.07
N VAL A 273 8.30 -18.50 12.43
CA VAL A 273 8.43 -18.73 10.99
C VAL A 273 9.23 -20.00 10.77
N GLU A 274 8.69 -20.93 9.99
CA GLU A 274 9.33 -22.20 9.66
C GLU A 274 9.84 -22.21 8.23
N ASP A 275 11.04 -22.73 8.04
CA ASP A 275 11.67 -22.93 6.76
C ASP A 275 11.79 -24.44 6.44
N ASP A 276 12.12 -24.76 5.20
CA ASP A 276 12.43 -26.12 4.73
C ASP A 276 11.29 -27.14 4.87
N ILE A 277 10.05 -26.72 4.62
CA ILE A 277 8.89 -27.61 4.55
C ILE A 277 8.77 -28.14 3.12
N TYR A 278 9.15 -29.42 2.90
CA TYR A 278 9.06 -30.05 1.58
C TYR A 278 7.68 -30.66 1.37
N THR A 279 6.90 -30.15 0.41
CA THR A 279 5.53 -30.55 0.17
C THR A 279 5.13 -30.48 -1.30
N GLU A 280 3.97 -31.08 -1.64
CA GLU A 280 3.38 -30.94 -2.97
C GLU A 280 3.08 -29.45 -3.26
N GLN A 281 3.35 -29.04 -4.49
CA GLN A 281 3.12 -27.67 -4.95
C GLN A 281 2.62 -27.67 -6.40
N SER A 282 1.43 -27.15 -6.61
CA SER A 282 0.90 -26.92 -7.95
C SER A 282 1.77 -25.91 -8.70
N GLY A 283 2.12 -26.23 -9.95
CA GLY A 283 2.93 -25.35 -10.79
C GLY A 283 4.45 -25.47 -10.60
N ALA A 284 4.93 -26.25 -9.63
CA ALA A 284 6.33 -26.63 -9.56
C ALA A 284 6.68 -27.69 -10.63
N ASP A 285 7.90 -27.66 -11.15
CA ASP A 285 8.34 -28.49 -12.29
C ASP A 285 8.20 -30.00 -12.03
N ASP A 286 8.48 -30.45 -10.80
CA ASP A 286 8.34 -31.85 -10.37
C ASP A 286 7.11 -32.09 -9.48
N GLY A 287 6.26 -31.09 -9.34
CA GLY A 287 5.07 -31.15 -8.47
C GLY A 287 5.39 -31.03 -6.98
N MET A 288 6.64 -30.79 -6.61
CA MET A 288 7.13 -30.64 -5.24
C MET A 288 7.92 -29.34 -5.08
N MET A 289 7.85 -28.74 -3.91
CA MET A 289 8.60 -27.51 -3.59
C MET A 289 9.01 -27.49 -2.12
N MET A 290 10.15 -26.85 -1.87
CA MET A 290 10.58 -26.47 -0.52
C MET A 290 9.92 -25.14 -0.15
N GLN A 291 8.96 -25.18 0.77
CA GLN A 291 8.34 -23.97 1.30
C GLN A 291 9.26 -23.34 2.33
N ARG A 292 9.38 -22.01 2.26
CA ARG A 292 10.20 -21.20 3.16
C ARG A 292 9.40 -20.01 3.66
N ASN A 293 9.90 -19.43 4.74
CA ASN A 293 9.31 -18.23 5.34
C ASN A 293 7.86 -18.42 5.83
N VAL A 294 7.43 -19.63 6.11
CA VAL A 294 6.05 -19.91 6.51
C VAL A 294 5.78 -19.35 7.89
N ALA A 295 4.98 -18.27 7.95
CA ALA A 295 4.56 -17.65 9.20
C ALA A 295 3.48 -18.49 9.86
N TYR A 296 3.86 -19.48 10.69
CA TYR A 296 2.90 -20.46 11.17
C TYR A 296 2.20 -20.09 12.47
N TYR A 297 2.79 -19.20 13.30
CA TYR A 297 2.17 -18.84 14.55
C TYR A 297 2.49 -17.39 14.97
N CYS A 298 1.47 -16.67 15.45
CA CYS A 298 1.62 -15.35 16.05
C CYS A 298 1.75 -15.46 17.57
N LEU A 299 2.81 -14.90 18.14
CA LEU A 299 3.07 -14.92 19.57
C LEU A 299 2.42 -13.73 20.31
N THR A 300 2.32 -12.58 19.66
CA THR A 300 1.86 -11.32 20.29
C THR A 300 0.37 -11.31 20.54
N GLU A 301 -0.42 -11.85 19.62
CA GLU A 301 -1.87 -12.00 19.78
C GLU A 301 -2.26 -13.45 19.50
N PRO A 302 -2.16 -14.34 20.50
CA PRO A 302 -2.49 -15.78 20.33
C PRO A 302 -3.91 -15.99 19.82
N GLU A 303 -4.84 -15.09 20.09
CA GLU A 303 -6.20 -15.08 19.58
C GLU A 303 -6.23 -14.91 18.05
N GLY A 304 -5.25 -14.20 17.47
CA GLY A 304 -5.07 -14.08 16.03
C GLY A 304 -4.82 -15.40 15.31
N ASN A 305 -4.46 -16.46 16.03
CA ASN A 305 -4.28 -17.80 15.51
C ASN A 305 -5.59 -18.63 15.52
N GLN A 306 -6.72 -18.05 15.89
CA GLN A 306 -8.00 -18.75 15.94
C GLN A 306 -8.76 -18.63 14.60
N ASP A 307 -9.31 -19.74 14.13
CA ASP A 307 -10.10 -19.78 12.89
C ASP A 307 -11.42 -18.98 12.97
N ASP A 308 -11.92 -18.71 14.16
CA ASP A 308 -13.23 -18.12 14.42
C ASP A 308 -13.16 -16.75 15.11
N LEU A 309 -12.22 -15.91 14.73
CA LEU A 309 -12.23 -14.52 15.21
C LEU A 309 -13.52 -13.81 14.78
N PRO A 310 -14.22 -13.15 15.71
CA PRO A 310 -15.44 -12.42 15.36
C PRO A 310 -15.11 -11.35 14.32
N GLU A 311 -15.96 -11.24 13.29
CA GLU A 311 -15.79 -10.23 12.23
C GLU A 311 -15.91 -8.80 12.78
N GLU A 312 -16.61 -8.61 13.89
CA GLU A 312 -16.81 -7.32 14.55
C GLU A 312 -15.94 -7.18 15.81
N GLY A 313 -15.27 -6.04 15.94
CA GLY A 313 -14.56 -5.65 17.16
C GLY A 313 -13.04 -5.86 17.16
N ILE A 314 -12.49 -6.60 16.21
CA ILE A 314 -11.04 -6.75 16.06
C ILE A 314 -10.59 -5.83 14.94
N GLY A 315 -9.91 -4.74 15.29
CA GLY A 315 -9.29 -3.84 14.32
C GLY A 315 -8.23 -4.55 13.48
N LYS A 316 -7.83 -3.96 12.36
CA LYS A 316 -6.84 -4.51 11.41
C LYS A 316 -5.54 -4.99 12.06
N TYR A 317 -5.07 -4.28 13.08
CA TYR A 317 -3.84 -4.65 13.79
C TYR A 317 -4.02 -5.95 14.57
N GLY A 318 -5.15 -6.14 15.24
CA GLY A 318 -5.48 -7.41 15.90
C GLY A 318 -5.59 -8.58 14.91
N ARG A 319 -6.14 -8.36 13.70
CA ARG A 319 -6.19 -9.38 12.63
C ARG A 319 -4.80 -9.79 12.12
N LEU A 320 -3.84 -8.88 12.19
CA LEU A 320 -2.43 -9.17 11.91
C LEU A 320 -1.69 -9.71 13.13
N GLY A 321 -2.38 -9.94 14.24
CA GLY A 321 -1.79 -10.42 15.46
C GLY A 321 -0.84 -9.42 16.13
N LEU A 322 -1.09 -8.11 15.98
CA LEU A 322 -0.25 -7.06 16.52
C LEU A 322 -0.75 -6.57 17.87
N GLU A 323 0.11 -6.62 18.87
CA GLU A 323 -0.16 -6.12 20.21
C GLU A 323 0.03 -4.60 20.27
N PRO A 324 -0.94 -3.82 20.79
CA PRO A 324 -0.79 -2.39 20.95
C PRO A 324 0.20 -2.05 22.05
N LEU A 325 1.23 -1.25 21.72
CA LEU A 325 2.16 -0.67 22.70
C LEU A 325 1.67 0.69 23.23
N GLY A 326 0.62 1.23 22.61
CA GLY A 326 0.08 2.57 22.89
C GLY A 326 0.91 3.69 22.28
N THR A 327 0.67 4.92 22.76
CA THR A 327 1.41 6.10 22.30
C THR A 327 2.80 6.13 22.94
N LEU A 328 3.85 6.01 22.13
CA LEU A 328 5.24 6.14 22.55
C LEU A 328 5.78 7.52 22.16
N GLU A 329 6.53 8.14 23.08
CA GLU A 329 7.19 9.43 22.83
C GLU A 329 8.44 9.23 21.97
N GLY A 330 8.65 10.11 20.99
CA GLY A 330 9.83 10.11 20.14
C GLY A 330 11.11 10.26 20.95
N GLU A 331 12.20 9.66 20.46
CA GLU A 331 13.56 9.70 21.06
C GLU A 331 13.67 9.14 22.49
N ARG A 332 12.66 8.43 22.99
CA ARG A 332 12.65 7.79 24.29
C ARG A 332 12.76 6.28 24.16
N GLU A 333 13.67 5.67 24.93
CA GLU A 333 13.79 4.20 25.00
C GLU A 333 12.69 3.60 25.88
N TYR A 334 12.06 2.54 25.38
CA TYR A 334 11.08 1.70 26.07
C TYR A 334 11.59 0.27 26.12
N THR A 335 11.31 -0.42 27.23
CA THR A 335 11.66 -1.83 27.42
C THR A 335 10.41 -2.62 27.77
N TYR A 336 10.24 -3.77 27.12
CA TYR A 336 9.16 -4.71 27.35
C TYR A 336 9.75 -6.10 27.60
N ASP A 337 9.19 -6.81 28.58
CA ASP A 337 9.54 -8.19 28.90
C ASP A 337 8.33 -9.07 28.65
N TYR A 338 8.49 -10.08 27.78
CA TYR A 338 7.44 -11.02 27.38
C TYR A 338 7.82 -12.45 27.74
N ARG A 339 6.80 -13.26 27.94
CA ARG A 339 6.91 -14.72 28.04
C ARG A 339 5.86 -15.35 27.16
N PHE A 340 6.30 -16.22 26.28
CA PHE A 340 5.44 -16.94 25.37
C PHE A 340 5.67 -18.43 25.54
N THR A 341 4.60 -19.22 25.42
CA THR A 341 4.70 -20.68 25.32
C THR A 341 4.51 -21.05 23.87
N ILE A 342 5.52 -21.64 23.24
CA ILE A 342 5.42 -22.15 21.87
C ILE A 342 4.42 -23.30 21.88
N PRO A 343 3.27 -23.21 21.17
CA PRO A 343 2.27 -24.24 21.19
C PRO A 343 2.75 -25.52 20.52
N THR A 344 2.15 -26.64 20.94
CA THR A 344 2.17 -27.88 20.14
C THR A 344 1.00 -27.74 19.16
N HIS A 345 1.26 -27.74 17.87
CA HIS A 345 0.21 -27.65 16.88
C HIS A 345 -0.01 -29.04 16.25
N GLU A 346 -1.16 -29.65 16.53
CA GLU A 346 -1.61 -30.85 15.84
C GLU A 346 -2.57 -30.44 14.71
N PRO A 347 -2.52 -31.02 13.51
CA PRO A 347 -1.80 -32.25 13.16
C PRO A 347 -0.41 -32.05 12.52
N ILE A 348 0.10 -30.83 12.45
CA ILE A 348 1.36 -30.53 11.76
C ILE A 348 2.51 -30.64 12.76
N ASP A 349 3.47 -31.52 12.46
CA ASP A 349 4.67 -31.74 13.25
C ASP A 349 5.73 -30.72 12.82
N HIS A 350 5.67 -29.49 13.38
CA HIS A 350 6.61 -28.42 13.10
C HIS A 350 8.01 -28.76 13.62
N ASN A 351 9.00 -28.61 12.76
CA ASN A 351 10.39 -28.79 13.14
C ASN A 351 10.96 -27.51 13.75
N LEU A 352 11.02 -27.45 15.10
CA LEU A 352 11.53 -26.25 15.78
C LEU A 352 12.99 -25.92 15.44
N ASP A 353 13.78 -26.87 14.94
CA ASP A 353 15.16 -26.62 14.51
C ASP A 353 15.21 -25.77 13.20
N ASN A 354 14.12 -25.81 12.41
CA ASN A 354 13.95 -25.01 11.20
C ASN A 354 13.17 -23.70 11.46
N CYS A 355 12.80 -23.45 12.71
CA CYS A 355 12.02 -22.26 13.06
C CYS A 355 12.93 -21.10 13.45
N ARG A 356 12.50 -19.91 13.05
CA ARG A 356 13.06 -18.65 13.50
C ARG A 356 11.98 -17.73 14.07
N LEU A 357 12.40 -16.72 14.80
CA LEU A 357 11.51 -15.71 15.36
C LEU A 357 11.67 -14.41 14.60
N VAL A 358 10.55 -13.83 14.23
CA VAL A 358 10.50 -12.53 13.54
C VAL A 358 9.78 -11.54 14.44
N TYR A 359 10.47 -10.47 14.82
CA TYR A 359 9.91 -9.36 15.60
C TYR A 359 9.94 -8.08 14.77
N PHE A 360 8.89 -7.32 14.88
CA PHE A 360 8.80 -6.02 14.19
C PHE A 360 7.91 -5.04 14.96
N ILE A 361 8.12 -3.76 14.73
CA ILE A 361 7.28 -2.69 15.26
C ILE A 361 6.66 -1.94 14.10
N CYS A 362 5.34 -1.74 14.18
CA CYS A 362 4.56 -0.91 13.27
C CYS A 362 4.13 0.37 13.95
N LYS A 363 4.20 1.49 13.24
CA LYS A 363 3.50 2.71 13.59
C LYS A 363 2.06 2.63 13.06
N ALA A 364 1.08 3.13 13.83
CA ALA A 364 -0.25 3.33 13.28
C ALA A 364 -0.19 4.28 12.09
N ASP A 365 -0.66 3.82 10.94
CA ASP A 365 -0.71 4.62 9.71
C ASP A 365 -2.18 4.84 9.33
N ALA A 366 -2.54 6.10 9.07
CA ALA A 366 -3.88 6.48 8.64
C ALA A 366 -4.25 5.93 7.24
N THR A 367 -3.24 5.57 6.43
CA THR A 367 -3.48 5.00 5.08
C THR A 367 -4.09 3.60 5.10
N ILE A 368 -4.20 2.99 6.27
CA ILE A 368 -4.88 1.73 6.48
C ILE A 368 -6.09 2.00 7.40
N GLU A 369 -7.03 2.84 7.01
CA GLU A 369 -8.24 3.04 7.80
C GLU A 369 -9.14 1.80 7.78
N PRO A 370 -9.74 1.40 8.92
CA PRO A 370 -10.79 0.39 8.94
C PRO A 370 -12.06 1.02 8.39
N TYR A 371 -12.75 0.33 7.51
CA TYR A 371 -14.16 0.56 7.25
C TYR A 371 -14.99 0.07 8.43
#